data_6fffc50a8156959ab9c4a1893aa4ccd2
#
_entry.id   6fffc50a8156959ab9c4a1893aa4ccd2
#
_cell.length_a   1.000
_cell.length_b   1.000
_cell.length_c   1.000
_cell.angle_alpha   90.00
_cell.angle_beta   90.00
_cell.angle_gamma   90.00
#
_symmetry.space_group_name_H-M   'P 1'
#
loop_
_entity.id
_entity.type
_entity.pdbx_description
1 polymer ?
#
loop_
_entity_poly.entity_id
_entity_poly.type
_entity_poly.pdbx_seq_one_letter_code
_entity_poly.pdbx_strand_id
1 'polypeptide(L)'
;MERKEPALISLLARLFIKPDPAREEPETRRAYGVLCGIVGICLNVLLFAGKFLAGTLSGSIAITADAFNNLSDAGSSFVTLVGFQLAGQKPDSEHPFGHGRMEYVSGLAVSVLILLMGLELGKTSIEKILHPEPVDSSPLIFAILCASILVKLYMFLYNRRLGKKLASPAMEATAMDSLSDSVA
;
A
#
# COMPACT_ATOMS: atom_id res chain seq x y z
N MET A 1 23.90 -6.09 11.09
CA MET A 1 23.61 -6.87 9.87
C MET A 1 22.66 -6.00 9.02
N GLU A 2 23.22 -5.17 8.12
CA GLU A 2 22.45 -4.29 7.24
C GLU A 2 21.66 -5.15 6.26
N ARG A 3 20.39 -5.33 6.51
CA ARG A 3 19.50 -5.96 5.53
C ARG A 3 19.31 -4.98 4.38
N LYS A 4 19.87 -5.30 3.23
CA LYS A 4 19.77 -4.52 1.99
C LYS A 4 18.31 -4.14 1.73
N GLU A 5 18.09 -2.89 1.39
CA GLU A 5 16.77 -2.38 0.95
C GLU A 5 16.30 -3.15 -0.29
N PRO A 6 14.99 -3.31 -0.51
CA PRO A 6 14.47 -3.94 -1.72
C PRO A 6 15.01 -3.24 -2.97
N ALA A 7 15.46 -4.01 -3.94
CA ALA A 7 16.25 -3.52 -5.08
C ALA A 7 15.59 -2.36 -5.85
N LEU A 8 14.27 -2.43 -6.10
CA LEU A 8 13.54 -1.38 -6.80
C LEU A 8 13.50 -0.08 -5.99
N ILE A 9 13.15 -0.17 -4.70
CA ILE A 9 13.08 1.02 -3.82
C ILE A 9 14.46 1.64 -3.66
N SER A 10 15.52 0.83 -3.51
CA SER A 10 16.90 1.35 -3.41
C SER A 10 17.35 2.02 -4.70
N LEU A 11 16.95 1.50 -5.86
CA LEU A 11 17.21 2.10 -7.17
C LEU A 11 16.46 3.44 -7.31
N LEU A 12 15.16 3.45 -7.02
CA LEU A 12 14.34 4.66 -7.09
C LEU A 12 14.80 5.71 -6.07
N ALA A 13 15.16 5.29 -4.85
CA ALA A 13 15.72 6.20 -3.86
C ALA A 13 17.01 6.86 -4.35
N ARG A 14 17.90 6.12 -5.00
CA ARG A 14 19.12 6.69 -5.61
C ARG A 14 18.84 7.68 -6.74
N LEU A 15 17.74 7.48 -7.49
CA LEU A 15 17.36 8.35 -8.61
C LEU A 15 16.64 9.62 -8.13
N PHE A 16 15.75 9.49 -7.15
CA PHE A 16 14.85 10.58 -6.72
C PHE A 16 15.23 11.21 -5.39
N ILE A 17 15.90 10.47 -4.49
CA ILE A 17 16.37 10.96 -3.21
C ILE A 17 17.88 11.11 -3.31
N LYS A 18 18.35 12.31 -3.71
CA LYS A 18 19.80 12.60 -3.75
C LYS A 18 20.39 12.37 -2.35
N PRO A 19 21.48 11.60 -2.23
CA PRO A 19 22.20 11.47 -0.96
C PRO A 19 22.77 12.84 -0.60
N ASP A 20 22.19 13.48 0.38
CA ASP A 20 22.69 14.72 0.94
C ASP A 20 23.07 14.44 2.40
N PRO A 21 24.38 14.46 2.75
CA PRO A 21 24.84 14.24 4.11
C PRO A 21 24.39 15.32 5.10
N ALA A 22 23.94 16.48 4.59
CA ALA A 22 23.40 17.57 5.40
C ALA A 22 21.88 17.49 5.58
N ARG A 23 21.21 16.48 4.97
CA ARG A 23 19.76 16.34 5.07
C ARG A 23 19.36 15.90 6.46
N GLU A 24 18.51 16.68 7.12
CA GLU A 24 17.96 16.34 8.43
C GLU A 24 17.14 15.03 8.39
N GLU A 25 17.11 14.31 9.51
CA GLU A 25 16.39 13.03 9.65
C GLU A 25 14.89 13.13 9.28
N PRO A 26 14.13 14.19 9.65
CA PRO A 26 12.73 14.36 9.24
C PRO A 26 12.54 14.51 7.73
N GLU A 27 13.44 15.18 7.04
CA GLU A 27 13.37 15.35 5.57
C GLU A 27 13.64 14.05 4.84
N THR A 28 14.58 13.25 5.33
CA THR A 28 14.87 11.92 4.80
C THR A 28 13.67 11.00 4.97
N ARG A 29 13.06 11.00 6.14
CA ARG A 29 11.85 10.24 6.47
C ARG A 29 10.69 10.59 5.54
N ARG A 30 10.44 11.88 5.35
CA ARG A 30 9.43 12.39 4.41
C ARG A 30 9.68 11.92 2.98
N ALA A 31 10.92 12.04 2.49
CA ALA A 31 11.27 11.68 1.12
C ALA A 31 11.03 10.18 0.85
N TYR A 32 11.42 9.30 1.78
CA TYR A 32 11.14 7.86 1.66
C TYR A 32 9.65 7.54 1.77
N GLY A 33 8.92 8.19 2.68
CA GLY A 33 7.47 8.02 2.83
C GLY A 33 6.71 8.40 1.58
N VAL A 34 7.03 9.55 0.99
CA VAL A 34 6.45 10.01 -0.28
C VAL A 34 6.79 9.06 -1.43
N LEU A 35 8.05 8.63 -1.54
CA LEU A 35 8.45 7.66 -2.57
C LEU A 35 7.68 6.36 -2.45
N CYS A 36 7.57 5.79 -1.26
CA CYS A 36 6.83 4.56 -1.01
C CYS A 36 5.34 4.71 -1.29
N GLY A 37 4.75 5.85 -0.94
CA GLY A 37 3.35 6.17 -1.26
C GLY A 37 3.10 6.21 -2.77
N ILE A 38 3.97 6.90 -3.53
CA ILE A 38 3.87 6.95 -4.99
C ILE A 38 4.02 5.55 -5.61
N VAL A 39 5.01 4.77 -5.18
CA VAL A 39 5.21 3.39 -5.65
C VAL A 39 4.00 2.53 -5.31
N GLY A 40 3.44 2.67 -4.11
CA GLY A 40 2.23 1.97 -3.68
C GLY A 40 1.03 2.28 -4.57
N ILE A 41 0.79 3.56 -4.85
CA ILE A 41 -0.28 3.99 -5.77
C ILE A 41 -0.06 3.40 -7.17
N CYS A 42 1.14 3.52 -7.72
CA CYS A 42 1.44 3.02 -9.07
C CYS A 42 1.24 1.50 -9.16
N LEU A 43 1.72 0.73 -8.18
CA LEU A 43 1.58 -0.73 -8.17
C LEU A 43 0.10 -1.15 -8.03
N ASN A 44 -0.66 -0.52 -7.13
CA ASN A 44 -2.08 -0.83 -6.97
C ASN A 44 -2.91 -0.43 -8.19
N VAL A 45 -2.61 0.71 -8.85
CA VAL A 45 -3.26 1.11 -10.10
C VAL A 45 -2.93 0.13 -11.23
N LEU A 46 -1.68 -0.35 -11.32
CA LEU A 46 -1.30 -1.38 -12.29
C LEU A 46 -2.05 -2.70 -12.05
N LEU A 47 -2.15 -3.13 -10.78
CA LEU A 47 -2.93 -4.31 -10.41
C LEU A 47 -4.41 -4.14 -10.73
N PHE A 48 -4.99 -2.98 -10.41
CA PHE A 48 -6.36 -2.63 -10.80
C PHE A 48 -6.55 -2.76 -12.31
N ALA A 49 -5.72 -2.08 -13.10
CA ALA A 49 -5.86 -2.08 -14.56
C ALA A 49 -5.73 -3.50 -15.14
N GLY A 50 -4.74 -4.28 -14.69
CA GLY A 50 -4.54 -5.66 -15.15
C GLY A 50 -5.72 -6.58 -14.81
N LYS A 51 -6.19 -6.55 -13.55
CA LYS A 51 -7.34 -7.35 -13.12
C LYS A 51 -8.65 -6.88 -13.75
N PHE A 52 -8.87 -5.58 -13.89
CA PHE A 52 -10.05 -5.02 -14.50
C PHE A 52 -10.17 -5.43 -15.98
N LEU A 53 -9.08 -5.32 -16.74
CA LEU A 53 -9.03 -5.79 -18.13
C LEU A 53 -9.28 -7.30 -18.21
N ALA A 54 -8.63 -8.09 -17.35
CA ALA A 54 -8.83 -9.53 -17.35
C ALA A 54 -10.26 -9.93 -16.96
N GLY A 55 -10.85 -9.28 -15.94
CA GLY A 55 -12.22 -9.51 -15.50
C GLY A 55 -13.25 -9.17 -16.58
N THR A 56 -13.07 -8.03 -17.27
CA THR A 56 -13.96 -7.61 -18.36
C THR A 56 -13.84 -8.53 -19.59
N LEU A 57 -12.63 -8.94 -19.97
CA LEU A 57 -12.40 -9.83 -21.12
C LEU A 57 -12.87 -11.27 -20.84
N SER A 58 -12.77 -11.75 -19.61
CA SER A 58 -13.26 -13.09 -19.22
C SER A 58 -14.73 -13.12 -18.81
N GLY A 59 -15.39 -11.96 -18.65
CA GLY A 59 -16.73 -11.85 -18.10
C GLY A 59 -16.81 -12.21 -16.61
N SER A 60 -15.69 -12.28 -15.91
CA SER A 60 -15.64 -12.64 -14.49
C SER A 60 -15.92 -11.44 -13.59
N ILE A 61 -17.09 -11.44 -12.96
CA ILE A 61 -17.48 -10.42 -11.97
C ILE A 61 -16.55 -10.46 -10.75
N ALA A 62 -16.12 -11.66 -10.35
CA ALA A 62 -15.23 -11.83 -9.19
C ALA A 62 -13.88 -11.14 -9.40
N ILE A 63 -13.25 -11.29 -10.57
CA ILE A 63 -11.98 -10.63 -10.88
C ILE A 63 -12.16 -9.12 -11.00
N THR A 64 -13.28 -8.69 -11.59
CA THR A 64 -13.59 -7.26 -11.70
C THR A 64 -13.80 -6.63 -10.31
N ALA A 65 -14.50 -7.32 -9.41
CA ALA A 65 -14.67 -6.88 -8.02
C ALA A 65 -13.32 -6.81 -7.27
N ASP A 66 -12.47 -7.83 -7.45
CA ASP A 66 -11.12 -7.86 -6.85
C ASP A 66 -10.21 -6.74 -7.42
N ALA A 67 -10.42 -6.33 -8.67
CA ALA A 67 -9.74 -5.15 -9.21
C ALA A 67 -10.08 -3.88 -8.40
N PHE A 68 -11.33 -3.67 -8.02
CA PHE A 68 -11.71 -2.50 -7.21
C PHE A 68 -11.11 -2.51 -5.81
N ASN A 69 -10.79 -3.67 -5.23
CA ASN A 69 -10.02 -3.73 -3.99
C ASN A 69 -8.65 -3.07 -4.17
N ASN A 70 -7.93 -3.36 -5.27
CA ASN A 70 -6.64 -2.71 -5.52
C ASN A 70 -6.77 -1.18 -5.73
N LEU A 71 -7.91 -0.70 -6.22
CA LEU A 71 -8.16 0.74 -6.30
C LEU A 71 -8.34 1.36 -4.90
N SER A 72 -9.02 0.67 -3.98
CA SER A 72 -9.14 1.08 -2.57
C SER A 72 -7.76 1.10 -1.88
N ASP A 73 -6.89 0.14 -2.19
CA ASP A 73 -5.51 0.07 -1.67
C ASP A 73 -4.63 1.21 -2.20
N ALA A 74 -4.88 1.65 -3.45
CA ALA A 74 -4.28 2.88 -3.96
C ALA A 74 -4.72 4.09 -3.13
N GLY A 75 -5.98 4.12 -2.65
CA GLY A 75 -6.50 5.11 -1.72
C GLY A 75 -5.75 5.12 -0.38
N SER A 76 -5.52 3.94 0.23
CA SER A 76 -4.71 3.80 1.46
C SER A 76 -3.28 4.31 1.26
N SER A 77 -2.66 3.98 0.14
CA SER A 77 -1.33 4.48 -0.23
C SER A 77 -1.32 6.00 -0.41
N PHE A 78 -2.41 6.57 -0.97
CA PHE A 78 -2.58 8.02 -1.11
C PHE A 78 -2.69 8.71 0.27
N VAL A 79 -3.46 8.14 1.21
CA VAL A 79 -3.56 8.66 2.59
C VAL A 79 -2.19 8.69 3.25
N THR A 80 -1.40 7.62 3.09
CA THR A 80 -0.02 7.54 3.59
C THR A 80 0.87 8.63 2.99
N LEU A 81 0.80 8.83 1.66
CA LEU A 81 1.56 9.86 0.95
C LEU A 81 1.22 11.27 1.45
N VAL A 82 -0.08 11.58 1.55
CA VAL A 82 -0.55 12.89 2.07
C VAL A 82 -0.10 13.08 3.52
N GLY A 83 -0.18 12.04 4.35
CA GLY A 83 0.30 12.07 5.73
C GLY A 83 1.76 12.46 5.84
N PHE A 84 2.63 11.88 5.02
CA PHE A 84 4.06 12.23 4.98
C PHE A 84 4.30 13.64 4.44
N GLN A 85 3.54 14.09 3.44
CA GLN A 85 3.65 15.46 2.93
C GLN A 85 3.27 16.49 4.00
N LEU A 86 2.16 16.26 4.71
CA LEU A 86 1.70 17.15 5.77
C LEU A 86 2.66 17.11 6.97
N ALA A 87 3.09 15.93 7.40
CA ALA A 87 4.02 15.78 8.51
C ALA A 87 5.36 16.51 8.30
N GLY A 88 5.79 16.66 7.05
CA GLY A 88 7.01 17.38 6.69
C GLY A 88 6.83 18.91 6.54
N GLN A 89 5.68 19.49 6.84
CA GLN A 89 5.50 20.94 6.83
C GLN A 89 6.18 21.58 8.04
N LYS A 90 6.74 22.78 7.81
CA LYS A 90 7.38 23.56 8.86
C LYS A 90 6.36 24.06 9.89
N PRO A 91 6.80 24.36 11.13
CA PRO A 91 5.94 25.03 12.11
C PRO A 91 5.35 26.32 11.55
N ASP A 92 4.08 26.57 11.88
CA ASP A 92 3.34 27.79 11.56
C ASP A 92 2.68 28.36 12.81
N SER A 93 1.90 29.45 12.67
CA SER A 93 1.23 30.13 13.78
C SER A 93 0.18 29.26 14.47
N GLU A 94 -0.45 28.32 13.75
CA GLU A 94 -1.46 27.40 14.28
C GLU A 94 -0.83 26.13 14.86
N HIS A 95 0.32 25.72 14.30
CA HIS A 95 1.06 24.52 14.72
C HIS A 95 2.52 24.85 15.08
N PRO A 96 2.76 25.51 16.23
CA PRO A 96 4.11 25.95 16.65
C PRO A 96 5.13 24.81 16.81
N PHE A 97 4.65 23.59 17.08
CA PHE A 97 5.48 22.38 17.22
C PHE A 97 5.62 21.58 15.92
N GLY A 98 5.12 22.13 14.78
CA GLY A 98 5.13 21.46 13.48
C GLY A 98 4.03 20.42 13.31
N HIS A 99 4.04 19.78 12.14
CA HIS A 99 2.97 18.89 11.68
C HIS A 99 3.31 17.39 11.80
N GLY A 100 4.40 17.00 12.49
CA GLY A 100 4.87 15.62 12.58
C GLY A 100 3.84 14.59 13.05
N ARG A 101 2.82 15.03 13.80
CA ARG A 101 1.73 14.16 14.26
C ARG A 101 0.80 13.70 13.13
N MET A 102 0.80 14.38 11.97
CA MET A 102 -0.02 14.00 10.81
C MET A 102 0.33 12.61 10.26
N GLU A 103 1.56 12.14 10.46
CA GLU A 103 1.94 10.77 10.13
C GLU A 103 1.19 9.73 10.99
N TYR A 104 1.01 10.00 12.27
CA TYR A 104 0.24 9.11 13.16
C TYR A 104 -1.25 9.13 12.80
N VAL A 105 -1.78 10.30 12.43
CA VAL A 105 -3.17 10.43 11.97
C VAL A 105 -3.39 9.65 10.67
N SER A 106 -2.46 9.73 9.72
CA SER A 106 -2.55 8.94 8.49
C SER A 106 -2.41 7.43 8.75
N GLY A 107 -1.52 7.03 9.66
CA GLY A 107 -1.40 5.64 10.09
C GLY A 107 -2.68 5.11 10.75
N LEU A 108 -3.32 5.93 11.59
CA LEU A 108 -4.63 5.59 12.17
C LEU A 108 -5.71 5.46 11.08
N ALA A 109 -5.78 6.40 10.13
CA ALA A 109 -6.74 6.35 9.04
C ALA A 109 -6.58 5.07 8.20
N VAL A 110 -5.35 4.72 7.82
CA VAL A 110 -5.06 3.46 7.11
C VAL A 110 -5.48 2.25 7.94
N SER A 111 -5.18 2.22 9.25
CA SER A 111 -5.58 1.12 10.13
C SER A 111 -7.10 0.95 10.22
N VAL A 112 -7.85 2.06 10.24
CA VAL A 112 -9.32 2.02 10.21
C VAL A 112 -9.84 1.47 8.88
N LEU A 113 -9.23 1.89 7.75
CA LEU A 113 -9.59 1.35 6.43
C LEU A 113 -9.34 -0.17 6.37
N ILE A 114 -8.20 -0.66 6.86
CA ILE A 114 -7.89 -2.09 6.92
C ILE A 114 -8.92 -2.85 7.76
N LEU A 115 -9.32 -2.29 8.91
CA LEU A 115 -10.33 -2.90 9.76
C LEU A 115 -11.69 -3.01 9.04
N LEU A 116 -12.11 -1.95 8.35
CA LEU A 116 -13.37 -1.94 7.57
C LEU A 116 -13.32 -2.97 6.43
N MET A 117 -12.21 -3.03 5.69
CA MET A 117 -12.02 -4.02 4.63
C MET A 117 -12.02 -5.46 5.19
N GLY A 118 -11.38 -5.70 6.33
CA GLY A 118 -11.39 -7.00 6.99
C GLY A 118 -12.80 -7.44 7.42
N LEU A 119 -13.63 -6.53 7.91
CA LEU A 119 -15.02 -6.80 8.24
C LEU A 119 -15.86 -7.13 6.99
N GLU A 120 -15.68 -6.39 5.91
CA GLU A 120 -16.34 -6.62 4.63
C GLU A 120 -15.92 -7.97 4.02
N LEU A 121 -14.63 -8.28 4.04
CA LEU A 121 -14.10 -9.58 3.59
C LEU A 121 -14.68 -10.73 4.40
N GLY A 122 -14.76 -10.58 5.73
CA GLY A 122 -15.37 -11.56 6.62
C GLY A 122 -16.84 -11.80 6.28
N LYS A 123 -17.62 -10.73 6.07
CA LYS A 123 -19.03 -10.81 5.65
C LYS A 123 -19.18 -11.53 4.31
N THR A 124 -18.43 -11.12 3.30
CA THR A 124 -18.44 -11.71 1.95
C THR A 124 -18.02 -13.18 1.98
N SER A 125 -17.04 -13.56 2.82
CA SER A 125 -16.61 -14.94 2.99
C SER A 125 -17.72 -15.82 3.55
N ILE A 126 -18.44 -15.34 4.58
CA ILE A 126 -19.60 -16.05 5.15
C ILE A 126 -20.70 -16.23 4.09
N GLU A 127 -20.99 -15.18 3.32
CA GLU A 127 -22.01 -15.21 2.28
C GLU A 127 -21.65 -16.23 1.18
N LYS A 128 -20.39 -16.30 0.74
CA LYS A 128 -19.90 -17.29 -0.22
C LYS A 128 -19.90 -18.73 0.31
N ILE A 129 -19.75 -18.93 1.62
CA ILE A 129 -19.90 -20.26 2.24
C ILE A 129 -21.36 -20.71 2.21
N LEU A 130 -22.28 -19.78 2.47
CA LEU A 130 -23.73 -20.09 2.49
C LEU A 130 -24.32 -20.22 1.08
N HIS A 131 -23.78 -19.46 0.14
CA HIS A 131 -24.22 -19.44 -1.27
C HIS A 131 -23.01 -19.63 -2.20
N PRO A 132 -22.52 -20.89 -2.37
CA PRO A 132 -21.32 -21.15 -3.18
C PRO A 132 -21.59 -20.82 -4.64
N GLU A 133 -20.73 -20.01 -5.23
CA GLU A 133 -20.73 -19.71 -6.66
C GLU A 133 -19.64 -20.52 -7.38
N PRO A 134 -19.85 -20.92 -8.65
CA PRO A 134 -18.82 -21.60 -9.42
C PRO A 134 -17.60 -20.66 -9.63
N VAL A 135 -16.41 -21.20 -9.37
CA VAL A 135 -15.15 -20.46 -9.54
C VAL A 135 -14.64 -20.68 -10.96
N ASP A 136 -14.48 -19.58 -11.71
CA ASP A 136 -13.78 -19.62 -12.99
C ASP A 136 -12.31 -19.95 -12.81
N SER A 137 -11.87 -21.09 -13.35
CA SER A 137 -10.51 -21.62 -13.21
C SER A 137 -9.72 -21.56 -14.52
N SER A 138 -9.64 -20.39 -15.17
CA SER A 138 -8.79 -20.28 -16.35
C SER A 138 -7.31 -20.12 -15.97
N PRO A 139 -6.37 -20.64 -16.76
CA PRO A 139 -4.94 -20.46 -16.51
C PRO A 139 -4.50 -19.00 -16.47
N LEU A 140 -5.17 -18.14 -17.21
CA LEU A 140 -4.93 -16.70 -17.23
C LEU A 140 -5.28 -16.07 -15.87
N ILE A 141 -6.43 -16.43 -15.32
CA ILE A 141 -6.88 -15.97 -13.99
C ILE A 141 -5.86 -16.37 -12.93
N PHE A 142 -5.44 -17.63 -12.94
CA PHE A 142 -4.43 -18.13 -12.00
C PHE A 142 -3.10 -17.36 -12.11
N ALA A 143 -2.62 -17.08 -13.32
CA ALA A 143 -1.41 -16.30 -13.54
C ALA A 143 -1.53 -14.87 -12.99
N ILE A 144 -2.68 -14.21 -13.19
CA ILE A 144 -2.95 -12.86 -12.69
C ILE A 144 -2.99 -12.83 -11.15
N LEU A 145 -3.64 -13.82 -10.54
CA LEU A 145 -3.68 -13.94 -9.07
C LEU A 145 -2.28 -14.16 -8.49
N CYS A 146 -1.49 -15.07 -9.06
CA CYS A 146 -0.10 -15.28 -8.66
C CYS A 146 0.75 -14.02 -8.79
N ALA A 147 0.63 -13.29 -9.91
CA ALA A 147 1.33 -12.02 -10.09
C ALA A 147 0.90 -10.98 -9.05
N SER A 148 -0.39 -10.91 -8.74
CA SER A 148 -0.94 -10.00 -7.72
C SER A 148 -0.36 -10.30 -6.34
N ILE A 149 -0.34 -11.56 -5.93
CA ILE A 149 0.24 -12.00 -4.66
C ILE A 149 1.72 -11.59 -4.58
N LEU A 150 2.50 -11.83 -5.64
CA LEU A 150 3.92 -11.46 -5.67
C LEU A 150 4.13 -9.95 -5.52
N VAL A 151 3.32 -9.14 -6.20
CA VAL A 151 3.37 -7.67 -6.08
C VAL A 151 3.00 -7.23 -4.67
N LYS A 152 1.92 -7.77 -4.08
CA LYS A 152 1.49 -7.45 -2.72
C LYS A 152 2.52 -7.88 -1.66
N LEU A 153 3.12 -9.05 -1.80
CA LEU A 153 4.22 -9.49 -0.94
C LEU A 153 5.45 -8.57 -1.07
N TYR A 154 5.76 -8.10 -2.28
CA TYR A 154 6.81 -7.13 -2.49
C TYR A 154 6.49 -5.81 -1.76
N MET A 155 5.24 -5.31 -1.88
CA MET A 155 4.77 -4.11 -1.18
C MET A 155 4.85 -4.26 0.34
N PHE A 156 4.42 -5.38 0.89
CA PHE A 156 4.59 -5.72 2.30
C PHE A 156 6.04 -5.65 2.74
N LEU A 157 6.95 -6.28 1.98
CA LEU A 157 8.36 -6.37 2.35
C LEU A 157 9.04 -5.01 2.39
N TYR A 158 8.81 -4.13 1.39
CA TYR A 158 9.46 -2.83 1.41
C TYR A 158 8.85 -1.89 2.44
N ASN A 159 7.51 -1.84 2.56
CA ASN A 159 6.84 -1.00 3.56
C ASN A 159 7.22 -1.41 4.98
N ARG A 160 7.25 -2.72 5.28
CA ARG A 160 7.66 -3.22 6.60
C ARG A 160 9.12 -2.90 6.94
N ARG A 161 10.03 -3.04 5.97
CA ARG A 161 11.46 -2.75 6.19
C ARG A 161 11.70 -1.27 6.41
N LEU A 162 11.14 -0.43 5.56
CA LEU A 162 11.30 1.02 5.66
C LEU A 162 10.49 1.60 6.84
N GLY A 163 9.29 1.09 7.10
CA GLY A 163 8.50 1.47 8.26
C GLY A 163 9.26 1.28 9.56
N LYS A 164 9.91 0.11 9.74
CA LYS A 164 10.77 -0.15 10.90
C LYS A 164 12.01 0.73 10.92
N LYS A 165 12.68 0.95 9.78
CA LYS A 165 13.89 1.77 9.67
C LYS A 165 13.60 3.23 10.02
N LEU A 166 12.46 3.74 9.59
CA LEU A 166 12.02 5.13 9.76
C LEU A 166 11.12 5.31 11.00
N ALA A 167 10.83 4.24 11.75
CA ALA A 167 9.87 4.23 12.87
C ALA A 167 8.54 4.87 12.47
N SER A 168 7.98 4.46 11.31
CA SER A 168 6.77 5.04 10.73
C SER A 168 5.54 4.14 10.91
N PRO A 169 4.59 4.52 11.79
CA PRO A 169 3.33 3.77 11.96
C PRO A 169 2.50 3.70 10.68
N ALA A 170 2.50 4.76 9.88
CA ALA A 170 1.76 4.80 8.61
C ALA A 170 2.28 3.74 7.62
N MET A 171 3.61 3.62 7.47
CA MET A 171 4.20 2.60 6.60
C MET A 171 3.99 1.18 7.15
N GLU A 172 4.01 1.01 8.46
CA GLU A 172 3.73 -0.30 9.08
C GLU A 172 2.28 -0.71 8.86
N ALA A 173 1.31 0.22 8.97
CA ALA A 173 -0.09 -0.02 8.65
C ALA A 173 -0.27 -0.42 7.18
N THR A 174 0.32 0.32 6.23
CA THR A 174 0.28 -0.02 4.79
C THR A 174 0.96 -1.38 4.50
N ALA A 175 1.99 -1.75 5.27
CA ALA A 175 2.58 -3.09 5.14
C ALA A 175 1.59 -4.19 5.56
N MET A 176 0.87 -4.00 6.67
CA MET A 176 -0.13 -4.98 7.12
C MET A 176 -1.29 -5.10 6.15
N ASP A 177 -1.73 -4.01 5.53
CA ASP A 177 -2.70 -3.98 4.44
C ASP A 177 -2.26 -4.91 3.29
N SER A 178 -1.08 -4.65 2.73
CA SER A 178 -0.52 -5.48 1.65
C SER A 178 -0.33 -6.96 2.03
N LEU A 179 -0.07 -7.26 3.30
CA LEU A 179 0.01 -8.65 3.78
C LEU A 179 -1.37 -9.30 3.82
N SER A 180 -2.38 -8.59 4.34
CA SER A 180 -3.77 -9.09 4.38
C SER A 180 -4.26 -9.44 2.99
N ASP A 181 -4.01 -8.57 2.01
CA ASP A 181 -4.37 -8.80 0.60
C ASP A 181 -3.62 -9.98 -0.04
N SER A 182 -2.43 -10.32 0.47
CA SER A 182 -1.68 -11.48 -0.04
C SER A 182 -2.22 -12.81 0.46
N VAL A 183 -2.96 -12.80 1.57
CA VAL A 183 -3.50 -13.98 2.25
C VAL A 183 -4.98 -14.17 1.94
N ALA A 184 -5.73 -13.11 1.69
CA ALA A 184 -7.12 -13.12 1.28
C ALA A 184 -7.29 -13.61 -0.16
#